data_434705840622ab12ca8daaaf9ce0f31c
#
_entry.id   434705840622ab12ca8daaaf9ce0f31c
#
_cell.length_a   1.000
_cell.length_b   1.000
_cell.length_c   1.000
_cell.angle_alpha   90.00
_cell.angle_beta   90.00
_cell.angle_gamma   90.00
#
_symmetry.space_group_name_H-M   'P 1'
#
loop_
_entity.id
_entity.type
_entity.pdbx_description
1 polymer ?
#
loop_
_entity_poly.entity_id
_entity_poly.type
_entity_poly.pdbx_seq_one_letter_code
_entity_poly.pdbx_strand_id
1 'polypeptide(L)'
;VEGEIRKNYAENLTLKELGKKYFVNSAYLGQMFQKKYGVSFKEYLNNYRIERAAEILLRTDDKIYLVAEEVGYRDLDYFINRFIQSKGCTPTTYRKKTRSVNE
;
A
#
# COMPACT_ATOMS: atom_id res chain seq x y z
N VAL A 1 13.29 -3.16 -8.25
CA VAL A 1 12.40 -2.22 -7.57
C VAL A 1 11.11 -2.92 -7.11
N GLU A 2 10.47 -3.69 -7.99
CA GLU A 2 9.27 -4.43 -7.62
C GLU A 2 9.53 -5.43 -6.49
N GLY A 3 10.66 -6.12 -6.52
CA GLY A 3 11.04 -7.04 -5.45
C GLY A 3 11.24 -6.36 -4.11
N GLU A 4 11.76 -5.14 -4.12
CA GLU A 4 11.91 -4.34 -2.90
C GLU A 4 10.55 -3.93 -2.34
N ILE A 5 9.59 -3.58 -3.19
CA ILE A 5 8.24 -3.24 -2.77
C ILE A 5 7.58 -4.43 -2.09
N ARG A 6 7.67 -5.62 -2.69
CA ARG A 6 7.06 -6.83 -2.11
C ARG A 6 7.64 -7.20 -0.75
N LYS A 7 8.93 -6.97 -0.54
CA LYS A 7 9.59 -7.29 0.73
C LYS A 7 9.39 -6.20 1.76
N ASN A 8 9.45 -4.94 1.35
CA ASN A 8 9.59 -3.82 2.27
C ASN A 8 8.45 -2.80 2.18
N TYR A 9 7.29 -3.19 1.66
CA TYR A 9 6.18 -2.26 1.47
C TYR A 9 5.69 -1.61 2.78
N ALA A 10 5.87 -2.29 3.89
CA ALA A 10 5.47 -1.78 5.21
C ALA A 10 6.49 -0.85 5.83
N GLU A 11 7.68 -0.74 5.24
CA GLU A 11 8.73 0.15 5.71
C GLU A 11 8.64 1.50 4.98
N ASN A 12 9.42 2.47 5.45
CA ASN A 12 9.46 3.79 4.82
C ASN A 12 10.28 3.76 3.52
N LEU A 13 9.71 3.10 2.51
CA LEU A 13 10.38 2.88 1.23
C LEU A 13 10.17 4.09 0.31
N THR A 14 11.26 4.69 -0.14
CA THR A 14 11.23 5.84 -1.06
C THR A 14 12.17 5.62 -2.23
N LEU A 15 11.92 6.34 -3.33
CA LEU A 15 12.83 6.33 -4.48
C LEU A 15 14.21 6.83 -4.12
N LYS A 16 14.30 7.79 -3.19
CA LYS A 16 15.57 8.32 -2.73
C LYS A 16 16.42 7.23 -2.06
N GLU A 17 15.79 6.45 -1.19
CA GLU A 17 16.47 5.33 -0.52
C GLU A 17 16.88 4.25 -1.51
N LEU A 18 16.00 3.89 -2.45
CA LEU A 18 16.32 2.93 -3.50
C LEU A 18 17.47 3.43 -4.39
N GLY A 19 17.46 4.72 -4.71
CA GLY A 19 18.53 5.34 -5.50
C GLY A 19 19.88 5.21 -4.81
N LYS A 20 19.92 5.44 -3.51
CA LYS A 20 21.14 5.28 -2.71
C LYS A 20 21.61 3.83 -2.70
N LYS A 21 20.70 2.90 -2.48
CA LYS A 21 20.99 1.46 -2.39
C LYS A 21 21.61 0.93 -3.68
N TYR A 22 21.10 1.36 -4.82
CA TYR A 22 21.54 0.87 -6.13
C TYR A 22 22.45 1.85 -6.87
N PHE A 23 22.87 2.96 -6.21
CA PHE A 23 23.73 3.96 -6.80
C PHE A 23 23.15 4.58 -8.08
N VAL A 24 21.84 4.82 -8.07
CA VAL A 24 21.10 5.37 -9.21
C VAL A 24 20.36 6.63 -8.77
N ASN A 25 20.25 7.60 -9.69
CA ASN A 25 19.51 8.84 -9.45
C ASN A 25 18.02 8.54 -9.23
N SER A 26 17.44 9.12 -8.16
CA SER A 26 16.03 8.86 -7.80
C SER A 26 15.05 9.37 -8.85
N ALA A 27 15.37 10.49 -9.54
CA ALA A 27 14.51 10.99 -10.62
C ALA A 27 14.48 10.01 -11.79
N TYR A 28 15.64 9.42 -12.11
CA TYR A 28 15.74 8.41 -13.16
C TYR A 28 14.92 7.18 -12.81
N LEU A 29 15.02 6.71 -11.56
CA LEU A 29 14.23 5.58 -11.09
C LEU A 29 12.74 5.88 -11.19
N GLY A 30 12.32 7.09 -10.81
CA GLY A 30 10.93 7.50 -10.89
C GLY A 30 10.40 7.47 -12.32
N GLN A 31 11.19 7.99 -13.27
CA GLN A 31 10.81 7.97 -14.67
C GLN A 31 10.71 6.55 -15.22
N MET A 32 11.68 5.71 -14.92
CA MET A 32 11.66 4.31 -15.33
C MET A 32 10.45 3.58 -14.78
N PHE A 33 10.16 3.81 -13.49
CA PHE A 33 9.05 3.17 -12.82
C PHE A 33 7.72 3.55 -13.45
N GLN A 34 7.51 4.85 -13.67
CA GLN A 34 6.27 5.33 -14.28
C GLN A 34 6.12 4.83 -15.70
N LYS A 35 7.21 4.75 -16.46
CA LYS A 35 7.19 4.23 -17.83
C LYS A 35 6.80 2.76 -17.87
N LYS A 36 7.31 1.97 -16.91
CA LYS A 36 7.05 0.53 -16.86
C LYS A 36 5.64 0.20 -16.33
N TYR A 37 5.19 0.89 -15.29
CA TYR A 37 3.95 0.56 -14.58
C TYR A 37 2.79 1.51 -14.87
N GLY A 38 3.03 2.64 -15.53
CA GLY A 38 1.98 3.61 -15.86
C GLY A 38 1.54 4.50 -14.71
N VAL A 39 2.10 4.32 -13.51
CA VAL A 39 1.79 5.12 -12.32
C VAL A 39 3.08 5.46 -11.59
N SER A 40 3.03 6.51 -10.75
CA SER A 40 4.20 6.88 -9.96
C SER A 40 4.53 5.79 -8.94
N PHE A 41 5.77 5.81 -8.44
CA PHE A 41 6.20 4.90 -7.39
C PHE A 41 5.31 5.01 -6.16
N LYS A 42 4.98 6.24 -5.76
CA LYS A 42 4.13 6.49 -4.58
C LYS A 42 2.74 5.87 -4.77
N GLU A 43 2.14 6.06 -5.93
CA GLU A 43 0.83 5.46 -6.24
C GLU A 43 0.88 3.95 -6.22
N TYR A 44 1.90 3.37 -6.84
CA TYR A 44 2.08 1.92 -6.87
C TYR A 44 2.22 1.36 -5.46
N LEU A 45 3.06 2.00 -4.62
CA LEU A 45 3.28 1.56 -3.25
C LEU A 45 2.00 1.65 -2.42
N ASN A 46 1.26 2.76 -2.53
CA ASN A 46 -0.01 2.91 -1.83
C ASN A 46 -1.02 1.85 -2.28
N ASN A 47 -1.13 1.61 -3.57
CA ASN A 47 -2.04 0.60 -4.10
C ASN A 47 -1.67 -0.79 -3.58
N TYR A 48 -0.40 -1.12 -3.53
CA TYR A 48 0.08 -2.40 -3.01
C TYR A 48 -0.27 -2.53 -1.53
N ARG A 49 -0.01 -1.49 -0.73
CA ARG A 49 -0.34 -1.49 0.70
C ARG A 49 -1.83 -1.68 0.94
N ILE A 50 -2.67 -1.00 0.17
CA ILE A 50 -4.12 -1.11 0.31
C ILE A 50 -4.60 -2.51 -0.07
N GLU A 51 -4.08 -3.12 -1.12
CA GLU A 51 -4.43 -4.49 -1.49
C GLU A 51 -4.04 -5.49 -0.39
N ARG A 52 -2.87 -5.32 0.21
CA ARG A 52 -2.46 -6.16 1.34
C ARG A 52 -3.35 -5.95 2.56
N ALA A 53 -3.71 -4.69 2.83
CA ALA A 53 -4.64 -4.39 3.92
C ALA A 53 -5.99 -5.06 3.70
N ALA A 54 -6.51 -5.03 2.48
CA ALA A 54 -7.77 -5.69 2.14
C ALA A 54 -7.72 -7.19 2.42
N GLU A 55 -6.63 -7.85 2.09
CA GLU A 55 -6.45 -9.27 2.40
C GLU A 55 -6.45 -9.53 3.91
N ILE A 56 -5.72 -8.71 4.68
CA ILE A 56 -5.64 -8.86 6.13
C ILE A 56 -7.02 -8.64 6.77
N LEU A 57 -7.78 -7.66 6.28
CA LEU A 57 -9.13 -7.40 6.78
C LEU A 57 -10.04 -8.61 6.65
N LEU A 58 -9.87 -9.41 5.61
CA LEU A 58 -10.69 -10.58 5.37
C LEU A 58 -10.22 -11.82 6.14
N ARG A 59 -8.92 -11.88 6.46
CA ARG A 59 -8.31 -13.03 7.13
C ARG A 59 -8.31 -12.93 8.65
N THR A 60 -8.39 -11.72 9.19
CA THR A 60 -8.27 -11.48 10.62
C THR A 60 -9.41 -10.61 11.14
N ASP A 61 -9.55 -10.57 12.46
CA ASP A 61 -10.45 -9.64 13.13
C ASP A 61 -9.68 -8.48 13.77
N ASP A 62 -8.45 -8.25 13.35
CA ASP A 62 -7.61 -7.19 13.88
C ASP A 62 -8.28 -5.84 13.72
N LYS A 63 -8.03 -4.96 14.69
CA LYS A 63 -8.54 -3.59 14.65
C LYS A 63 -7.94 -2.85 13.45
N ILE A 64 -8.69 -1.90 12.93
CA ILE A 64 -8.28 -1.18 11.71
C ILE A 64 -6.92 -0.51 11.87
N TYR A 65 -6.64 0.10 13.05
CA TYR A 65 -5.35 0.75 13.26
C TYR A 65 -4.18 -0.25 13.23
N LEU A 66 -4.40 -1.48 13.68
CA LEU A 66 -3.38 -2.52 13.61
C LEU A 66 -3.10 -2.93 12.17
N VAL A 67 -4.15 -3.04 11.37
CA VAL A 67 -3.99 -3.34 9.95
C VAL A 67 -3.21 -2.23 9.24
N ALA A 68 -3.54 -0.96 9.54
CA ALA A 68 -2.83 0.17 8.98
C ALA A 68 -1.33 0.13 9.29
N GLU A 69 -0.98 -0.13 10.55
CA GLU A 69 0.41 -0.24 10.98
C GLU A 69 1.13 -1.39 10.28
N GLU A 70 0.48 -2.53 10.19
CA GLU A 70 1.08 -3.73 9.59
C GLU A 70 1.45 -3.50 8.12
N VAL A 71 0.66 -2.73 7.39
CA VAL A 71 0.96 -2.45 5.98
C VAL A 71 1.76 -1.16 5.77
N GLY A 72 2.21 -0.51 6.85
CA GLY A 72 3.17 0.58 6.77
C GLY A 72 2.62 1.99 6.86
N TYR A 73 1.38 2.17 7.31
CA TYR A 73 0.79 3.50 7.48
C TYR A 73 0.92 3.94 8.94
N ARG A 74 1.50 5.12 9.16
CA ARG A 74 1.61 5.72 10.48
C ARG A 74 0.40 6.57 10.84
N ASP A 75 -0.26 7.15 9.83
CA ASP A 75 -1.41 8.02 9.99
C ASP A 75 -2.67 7.24 9.61
N LEU A 76 -3.51 6.97 10.61
CA LEU A 76 -4.73 6.19 10.43
C LEU A 76 -5.71 6.89 9.49
N ASP A 77 -5.87 8.21 9.61
CA ASP A 77 -6.77 8.97 8.75
C ASP A 77 -6.34 8.91 7.29
N TYR A 78 -5.03 9.01 7.06
CA TYR A 78 -4.48 8.89 5.72
C TYR A 78 -4.76 7.49 5.14
N PHE A 79 -4.55 6.44 5.94
CA PHE A 79 -4.85 5.07 5.53
C PHE A 79 -6.32 4.92 5.14
N ILE A 80 -7.23 5.39 6.00
CA ILE A 80 -8.67 5.27 5.74
C ILE A 80 -9.04 6.00 4.45
N ASN A 81 -8.54 7.22 4.25
CA ASN A 81 -8.80 7.98 3.03
C ASN A 81 -8.29 7.26 1.78
N ARG A 82 -7.08 6.73 1.82
CA ARG A 82 -6.53 5.98 0.69
C ARG A 82 -7.33 4.71 0.42
N PHE A 83 -7.79 4.03 1.47
CA PHE A 83 -8.61 2.84 1.34
C PHE A 83 -9.93 3.16 0.65
N ILE A 84 -10.60 4.24 1.07
CA ILE A 84 -11.85 4.67 0.46
C ILE A 84 -11.65 5.02 -1.02
N GLN A 85 -10.57 5.72 -1.35
CA GLN A 85 -10.27 6.05 -2.74
C GLN A 85 -10.08 4.81 -3.61
N SER A 86 -9.48 3.76 -3.04
CA SER A 86 -9.20 2.53 -3.78
C SER A 86 -10.40 1.59 -3.84
N LYS A 87 -11.11 1.42 -2.73
CA LYS A 87 -12.17 0.39 -2.59
C LYS A 87 -13.59 0.95 -2.57
N GLY A 88 -13.76 2.26 -2.47
CA GLY A 88 -15.08 2.90 -2.47
C GLY A 88 -15.81 2.87 -1.15
N CYS A 89 -15.21 2.34 -0.09
CA CYS A 89 -15.81 2.30 1.24
C CYS A 89 -14.73 2.23 2.31
N THR A 90 -15.13 2.42 3.58
CA THR A 90 -14.20 2.33 4.70
C THR A 90 -13.72 0.90 4.89
N PRO A 91 -12.55 0.71 5.55
CA PRO A 91 -12.08 -0.64 5.85
C PRO A 91 -13.08 -1.49 6.64
N THR A 92 -13.77 -0.90 7.61
CA THR A 92 -14.78 -1.61 8.41
C THR A 92 -15.94 -2.07 7.53
N THR A 93 -16.45 -1.20 6.68
CA THR A 93 -17.54 -1.51 5.76
C THR A 93 -17.10 -2.58 4.76
N TYR A 94 -15.89 -2.47 4.25
CA TYR A 94 -15.32 -3.45 3.32
C TYR A 94 -15.30 -4.84 3.94
N ARG A 95 -14.82 -4.95 5.18
CA ARG A 95 -14.78 -6.23 5.91
C ARG A 95 -16.15 -6.85 6.05
N LYS A 96 -17.13 -6.08 6.53
CA LYS A 96 -18.49 -6.56 6.75
C LYS A 96 -19.16 -6.98 5.44
N LYS A 97 -19.07 -6.13 4.43
CA LYS A 97 -19.73 -6.33 3.14
C LYS A 97 -19.16 -7.54 2.42
N THR A 98 -17.85 -7.69 2.41
CA THR A 98 -17.20 -8.79 1.71
C THR A 98 -17.40 -10.11 2.42
N ARG A 99 -17.36 -10.14 3.76
CA ARG A 99 -17.62 -11.35 4.53
C ARG A 99 -19.07 -11.81 4.39
N SER A 100 -20.02 -10.88 4.35
CA SER A 100 -21.44 -11.23 4.16
C SER A 100 -21.68 -11.89 2.81
N VAL A 101 -21.00 -11.43 1.75
CA VAL A 101 -21.12 -12.03 0.42
C VAL A 101 -20.55 -13.45 0.40
N ASN A 102 -19.51 -13.71 1.20
CA ASN A 102 -18.82 -15.00 1.23
C ASN A 102 -19.47 -16.02 2.20
N GLU A 103 -20.42 -15.58 2.96
CA GLU A 103 -21.20 -16.47 3.81
C GLU A 103 -22.36 -17.04 3.00
#